data_5a679e8d521e582893b52ea25941058d
#
_entry.id   5a679e8d521e582893b52ea25941058d
#
_cell.length_a   1.000
_cell.length_b   1.000
_cell.length_c   1.000
_cell.angle_alpha   90.00
_cell.angle_beta   90.00
_cell.angle_gamma   90.00
#
_symmetry.space_group_name_H-M   'P 1'
#
loop_
_entity.id
_entity.type
_entity.pdbx_description
1 polymer ?
#
loop_
_entity_poly.entity_id
_entity_poly.type
_entity_poly.pdbx_seq_one_letter_code
_entity_poly.pdbx_strand_id
1 'polypeptide(L)'
;MIDVKAAVESARSYAAEVLGEFRPTVEEIERDNYKTRDVWKITLGFPSNVYSAGRASLGLPSKEYKSFLIDAETGQALAMKIRELTS
;
A
#
# COMPACT_ATOMS: atom_id res chain seq x y z
N MET A 1 -5.86 -20.26 2.47
CA MET A 1 -5.11 -19.03 2.75
C MET A 1 -4.19 -18.72 1.59
N ILE A 2 -4.17 -17.47 1.14
CA ILE A 2 -3.28 -17.07 0.07
C ILE A 2 -1.88 -16.82 0.63
N ASP A 3 -0.87 -16.96 -0.21
CA ASP A 3 0.50 -16.70 0.19
C ASP A 3 0.83 -15.21 0.05
N VAL A 4 2.02 -14.83 0.51
CA VAL A 4 2.42 -13.43 0.50
C VAL A 4 2.53 -12.88 -0.92
N LYS A 5 2.95 -13.69 -1.86
CA LYS A 5 3.08 -13.25 -3.24
C LYS A 5 1.71 -12.90 -3.83
N ALA A 6 0.72 -13.74 -3.57
CA ALA A 6 -0.65 -13.47 -4.03
C ALA A 6 -1.21 -12.22 -3.37
N ALA A 7 -0.90 -12.00 -2.09
CA ALA A 7 -1.34 -10.80 -1.39
C ALA A 7 -0.74 -9.54 -2.00
N VAL A 8 0.56 -9.57 -2.32
CA VAL A 8 1.22 -8.43 -2.96
C VAL A 8 0.62 -8.16 -4.34
N GLU A 9 0.34 -9.20 -5.10
CA GLU A 9 -0.29 -9.05 -6.42
C GLU A 9 -1.67 -8.40 -6.28
N SER A 10 -2.45 -8.83 -5.31
CA SER A 10 -3.78 -8.25 -5.04
C SER A 10 -3.67 -6.77 -4.68
N ALA A 11 -2.71 -6.43 -3.81
CA ALA A 11 -2.51 -5.05 -3.41
C ALA A 11 -2.12 -4.17 -4.60
N ARG A 12 -1.23 -4.67 -5.45
CA ARG A 12 -0.81 -3.92 -6.64
C ARG A 12 -1.94 -3.74 -7.64
N SER A 13 -2.74 -4.78 -7.85
CA SER A 13 -3.89 -4.71 -8.75
C SER A 13 -4.91 -3.70 -8.24
N TYR A 14 -5.18 -3.73 -6.95
CA TYR A 14 -6.12 -2.79 -6.34
C TYR A 14 -5.60 -1.35 -6.45
N ALA A 15 -4.31 -1.16 -6.20
CA ALA A 15 -3.69 0.15 -6.33
C ALA A 15 -3.80 0.68 -7.75
N ALA A 16 -3.58 -0.16 -8.75
CA ALA A 16 -3.69 0.24 -10.14
C ALA A 16 -5.11 0.65 -10.50
N GLU A 17 -6.10 -0.07 -9.99
CA GLU A 17 -7.50 0.26 -10.24
C GLU A 17 -7.92 1.58 -9.60
N VAL A 18 -7.52 1.79 -8.35
CA VAL A 18 -8.00 2.93 -7.57
C VAL A 18 -7.17 4.18 -7.84
N LEU A 19 -5.86 4.04 -7.99
CA LEU A 19 -4.94 5.16 -8.06
C LEU A 19 -4.39 5.42 -9.45
N GLY A 20 -4.70 4.55 -10.42
CA GLY A 20 -4.20 4.67 -11.76
C GLY A 20 -2.93 3.89 -11.98
N GLU A 21 -2.21 4.21 -13.07
CA GLU A 21 -0.99 3.49 -13.42
C GLU A 21 0.18 3.95 -12.59
N PHE A 22 0.55 3.15 -11.61
CA PHE A 22 1.70 3.40 -10.76
C PHE A 22 2.53 2.14 -10.67
N ARG A 23 3.80 2.32 -10.40
CA ARG A 23 4.70 1.21 -10.11
C ARG A 23 5.17 1.35 -8.67
N PRO A 24 4.32 0.99 -7.72
CA PRO A 24 4.68 1.13 -6.33
C PRO A 24 5.73 0.11 -5.94
N THR A 25 6.54 0.48 -4.95
CA THR A 25 7.49 -0.44 -4.34
C THR A 25 6.84 -1.05 -3.11
N VAL A 26 7.18 -2.31 -2.83
CA VAL A 26 6.71 -2.96 -1.62
C VAL A 26 7.62 -2.54 -0.48
N GLU A 27 7.05 -1.86 0.52
CA GLU A 27 7.82 -1.33 1.64
C GLU A 27 7.73 -2.21 2.88
N GLU A 28 6.54 -2.72 3.18
CA GLU A 28 6.33 -3.58 4.34
C GLU A 28 5.29 -4.63 4.04
N ILE A 29 5.45 -5.77 4.68
CA ILE A 29 4.49 -6.87 4.60
C ILE A 29 4.30 -7.38 6.02
N GLU A 30 3.07 -7.36 6.52
CA GLU A 30 2.75 -7.81 7.86
C GLU A 30 1.47 -8.62 7.87
N ARG A 31 1.35 -9.49 8.86
CA ARG A 31 0.07 -10.14 9.14
C ARG A 31 -0.65 -9.28 10.16
N ASP A 32 -1.96 -9.16 10.01
CA ASP A 32 -2.76 -8.36 10.91
C ASP A 32 -4.16 -8.94 11.00
N ASN A 33 -4.98 -8.34 11.82
CA ASN A 33 -6.38 -8.71 11.96
C ASN A 33 -7.22 -7.47 11.71
N TYR A 34 -8.21 -7.62 10.85
CA TYR A 34 -9.08 -6.51 10.49
C TYR A 34 -10.53 -6.99 10.56
N LYS A 35 -11.28 -6.41 11.48
CA LYS A 35 -12.70 -6.77 11.69
C LYS A 35 -12.89 -8.27 11.79
N THR A 36 -12.12 -8.89 12.67
CA THR A 36 -12.13 -10.34 12.96
C THR A 36 -11.63 -11.23 11.84
N ARG A 37 -11.05 -10.64 10.78
CA ARG A 37 -10.47 -11.42 9.68
C ARG A 37 -8.96 -11.32 9.69
N ASP A 38 -8.32 -12.43 9.38
CA ASP A 38 -6.88 -12.41 9.16
C ASP A 38 -6.60 -11.75 7.83
N VAL A 39 -5.67 -10.80 7.82
CA VAL A 39 -5.32 -10.08 6.60
C VAL A 39 -3.80 -10.02 6.45
N TRP A 40 -3.40 -9.81 5.20
CA TRP A 40 -2.05 -9.36 4.89
C TRP A 40 -2.12 -7.85 4.79
N LYS A 41 -1.26 -7.18 5.55
CA LYS A 41 -1.14 -5.73 5.47
C LYS A 41 0.06 -5.43 4.59
N ILE A 42 -0.20 -4.96 3.39
CA ILE A 42 0.84 -4.68 2.40
C ILE A 42 0.98 -3.17 2.28
N THR A 43 2.14 -2.66 2.64
CA THR A 43 2.42 -1.23 2.52
C THR A 43 3.20 -0.99 1.25
N LEU A 44 2.64 -0.17 0.37
CA LEU A 44 3.26 0.19 -0.89
C LEU A 44 3.70 1.65 -0.85
N GLY A 45 4.87 1.91 -1.41
CA GLY A 45 5.37 3.26 -1.56
C GLY A 45 5.11 3.75 -2.97
N PHE A 46 4.57 4.94 -3.09
CA PHE A 46 4.26 5.56 -4.37
C PHE A 46 5.14 6.79 -4.55
N PRO A 47 5.78 6.94 -5.70
CA PRO A 47 6.53 8.16 -5.95
C PRO A 47 5.56 9.33 -6.03
N SER A 48 5.85 10.38 -5.28
CA SER A 48 5.10 11.62 -5.41
C SER A 48 5.60 12.33 -6.65
N ASN A 49 4.69 12.86 -7.43
CA ASN A 49 5.08 13.55 -8.63
C ASN A 49 4.83 15.05 -8.50
N VAL A 50 3.85 15.56 -9.20
CA VAL A 50 3.62 16.99 -9.29
C VAL A 50 3.43 17.65 -7.93
N TYR A 51 2.74 16.98 -7.02
CA TYR A 51 2.46 17.56 -5.70
C TYR A 51 3.67 17.62 -4.79
N SER A 52 4.72 16.94 -5.16
CA SER A 52 5.92 16.90 -4.34
C SER A 52 6.96 17.95 -4.75
N ALA A 53 6.67 18.75 -5.77
CA ALA A 53 7.65 19.72 -6.27
C ALA A 53 8.15 20.65 -5.17
N GLY A 54 7.22 21.18 -4.37
CA GLY A 54 7.59 22.05 -3.25
C GLY A 54 8.37 21.30 -2.18
N ARG A 55 7.97 20.07 -1.91
CA ARG A 55 8.64 19.22 -0.92
C ARG A 55 10.04 18.87 -1.36
N ALA A 56 10.20 18.57 -2.64
CA ALA A 56 11.51 18.26 -3.20
C ALA A 56 12.45 19.45 -3.09
N SER A 57 11.94 20.65 -3.33
CA SER A 57 12.73 21.88 -3.18
C SER A 57 13.20 22.08 -1.76
N LEU A 58 12.45 21.59 -0.80
CA LEU A 58 12.78 21.69 0.61
C LEU A 58 13.61 20.51 1.11
N GLY A 59 13.95 19.58 0.21
CA GLY A 59 14.72 18.40 0.56
C GLY A 59 13.90 17.35 1.30
N LEU A 60 12.57 17.41 1.21
CA LEU A 60 11.70 16.46 1.88
C LEU A 60 11.47 15.22 1.00
N PRO A 61 11.21 14.06 1.63
CA PRO A 61 10.93 12.85 0.85
C PRO A 61 9.72 13.05 -0.05
N SER A 62 9.79 12.51 -1.24
CA SER A 62 8.72 12.63 -2.22
C SER A 62 7.97 11.32 -2.41
N LYS A 63 7.89 10.50 -1.37
CA LYS A 63 7.19 9.23 -1.40
C LYS A 63 5.98 9.26 -0.49
N GLU A 64 4.91 8.68 -0.98
CA GLU A 64 3.72 8.46 -0.16
C GLU A 64 3.56 6.98 0.11
N TYR A 65 3.04 6.66 1.27
CA TYR A 65 2.87 5.26 1.69
C TYR A 65 1.41 4.98 1.94
N LYS A 66 0.94 3.86 1.40
CA LYS A 66 -0.43 3.43 1.63
C LYS A 66 -0.41 1.95 1.98
N SER A 67 -1.21 1.58 2.96
CA SER A 67 -1.33 0.20 3.39
C SER A 67 -2.62 -0.41 2.85
N PHE A 68 -2.50 -1.61 2.33
CA PHE A 68 -3.63 -2.35 1.77
C PHE A 68 -3.87 -3.57 2.61
N LEU A 69 -5.12 -3.75 3.03
CA LEU A 69 -5.50 -4.92 3.82
C LEU A 69 -6.13 -5.94 2.90
N ILE A 70 -5.44 -7.04 2.73
CA ILE A 70 -5.85 -8.10 1.81
C ILE A 70 -6.31 -9.29 2.62
N ASP A 71 -7.53 -9.74 2.38
CA ASP A 71 -8.08 -10.91 3.08
C ASP A 71 -7.17 -12.10 2.85
N ALA A 72 -6.70 -12.70 3.95
CA ALA A 72 -5.77 -13.82 3.86
C ALA A 72 -6.40 -15.08 3.32
N GLU A 73 -7.71 -15.19 3.36
CA GLU A 73 -8.41 -16.36 2.84
C GLU A 73 -8.76 -16.21 1.37
N THR A 74 -9.26 -15.05 0.97
CA THR A 74 -9.81 -14.86 -0.37
C THR A 74 -8.92 -14.06 -1.30
N GLY A 75 -7.98 -13.31 -0.76
CA GLY A 75 -7.15 -12.41 -1.56
C GLY A 75 -7.85 -11.11 -1.94
N GLN A 76 -9.04 -10.88 -1.41
CA GLN A 76 -9.80 -9.68 -1.71
C GLN A 76 -9.25 -8.49 -0.94
N ALA A 77 -9.13 -7.34 -1.60
CA ALA A 77 -8.73 -6.10 -0.94
C ALA A 77 -9.91 -5.59 -0.11
N LEU A 78 -9.71 -5.45 1.18
CA LEU A 78 -10.76 -5.04 2.11
C LEU A 78 -10.70 -3.56 2.45
N ALA A 79 -9.51 -2.99 2.45
CA ALA A 79 -9.34 -1.59 2.81
C ALA A 79 -8.00 -1.06 2.33
N MET A 80 -7.94 0.24 2.15
CA MET A 80 -6.70 0.95 1.86
C MET A 80 -6.59 2.07 2.88
N LYS A 81 -5.43 2.20 3.50
CA LYS A 81 -5.20 3.24 4.49
C LYS A 81 -3.98 4.06 4.12
N ILE A 82 -4.08 5.35 4.32
CA ILE A 82 -2.94 6.23 4.13
C ILE A 82 -2.04 6.06 5.35
N ARG A 83 -0.78 5.76 5.10
CA ARG A 83 0.18 5.66 6.17
C ARG A 83 1.02 6.92 6.22
N GLU A 84 0.91 7.64 7.31
CA GLU A 84 1.73 8.81 7.54
C GLU A 84 3.00 8.39 8.23
N LEU A 85 4.12 8.91 7.72
CA LEU A 85 5.42 8.66 8.32
C LEU A 85 5.76 9.71 9.34
N THR A 86 4.79 10.15 10.08
CA THR A 86 5.04 11.07 11.17
C THR A 86 5.55 10.27 12.35
N SER A 87 6.66 10.60 12.78
CA SER A 87 7.21 10.03 13.98
C SER A 87 6.47 10.54 15.20
#